data_629f90fe5cf414672fc8e4b98d147b55
#
_entry.id   629f90fe5cf414672fc8e4b98d147b55
#
_cell.length_a   1.000
_cell.length_b   1.000
_cell.length_c   1.000
_cell.angle_alpha   90.00
_cell.angle_beta   90.00
_cell.angle_gamma   90.00
#
_symmetry.space_group_name_H-M   'P 1'
#
loop_
_entity.id
_entity.type
_entity.pdbx_description
1 polymer ?
#
loop_
_entity_poly.entity_id
_entity_poly.type
_entity_poly.pdbx_seq_one_letter_code
_entity_poly.pdbx_strand_id
1 'polypeptide(L)'
;MDHAVAKRTLGTSGLAVSALGLGCMGLSYHRSSTLDRNEAIAVIRQAVDLGVTFFDTAQVYGPFTNEQLVGDALAPVRDDVVIATKFGEADVTGRPALSSRPELIRQTTDASLTRLGVETIDLLYQHRVDPDVPIEEVAGTVRDLIAQGKVRHFGLSEAGAQTIRRAHAVQAVTAVQSEYSLWWRQPEDEVLPVCAELGIGFVPYSPLGRGFLTGAIDEHTTFDSADNRNDLPRFTVEARTANQVLVDRLRAIGERKGATPAQLALAWILARAPWIVPIPGTTKVHRLEENLRATTLELTSNDRAEIDRAATEVTIVGDRYPAELARRTNR
;
A
#
# COMPACT_ATOMS: atom_id res chain seq x y z
N MET A 1 -12.15 -2.37 -26.15
CA MET A 1 -12.78 -1.24 -25.41
C MET A 1 -11.71 -0.70 -24.48
N ASP A 2 -11.25 0.52 -24.76
CA ASP A 2 -10.28 1.21 -23.91
C ASP A 2 -10.94 1.51 -22.55
N HIS A 3 -10.73 0.64 -21.59
CA HIS A 3 -11.12 0.91 -20.21
C HIS A 3 -9.96 1.61 -19.50
N ALA A 4 -9.80 2.90 -19.79
CA ALA A 4 -8.89 3.74 -19.01
C ALA A 4 -9.31 3.67 -17.53
N VAL A 5 -8.39 3.26 -16.65
CA VAL A 5 -8.62 3.25 -15.21
C VAL A 5 -8.96 4.67 -14.76
N ALA A 6 -10.07 4.85 -14.04
CA ALA A 6 -10.46 6.16 -13.52
C ALA A 6 -9.32 6.77 -12.68
N LYS A 7 -9.15 8.09 -12.76
CA LYS A 7 -8.17 8.81 -11.93
C LYS A 7 -8.79 9.29 -10.62
N ARG A 8 -7.99 9.32 -9.56
CA ARG A 8 -8.30 9.90 -8.26
C ARG A 8 -7.20 10.86 -7.84
N THR A 9 -7.55 11.87 -7.06
CA THR A 9 -6.58 12.79 -6.47
C THR A 9 -6.30 12.37 -5.01
N LEU A 10 -5.03 12.30 -4.64
CA LEU A 10 -4.63 12.05 -3.26
C LEU A 10 -4.90 13.31 -2.40
N GLY A 11 -6.06 13.31 -1.76
CA GLY A 11 -6.53 14.44 -0.98
C GLY A 11 -6.71 15.71 -1.82
N THR A 12 -6.24 16.83 -1.28
CA THR A 12 -6.28 18.17 -1.91
C THR A 12 -4.94 18.56 -2.56
N SER A 13 -3.98 17.65 -2.61
CA SER A 13 -2.61 17.91 -3.07
C SER A 13 -2.47 18.19 -4.57
N GLY A 14 -3.48 17.87 -5.37
CA GLY A 14 -3.41 17.88 -6.84
C GLY A 14 -2.70 16.67 -7.45
N LEU A 15 -2.12 15.76 -6.66
CA LEU A 15 -1.48 14.54 -7.17
C LEU A 15 -2.55 13.55 -7.65
N ALA A 16 -2.75 13.51 -8.97
CA ALA A 16 -3.70 12.63 -9.61
C ALA A 16 -3.04 11.30 -10.00
N VAL A 17 -3.67 10.19 -9.64
CA VAL A 17 -3.20 8.82 -9.88
C VAL A 17 -4.34 7.93 -10.36
N SER A 18 -4.06 6.75 -10.93
CA SER A 18 -5.07 5.74 -11.19
C SER A 18 -5.80 5.34 -9.91
N ALA A 19 -7.08 5.01 -9.97
CA ALA A 19 -7.92 4.66 -8.81
C ALA A 19 -7.41 3.42 -8.04
N LEU A 20 -6.61 2.60 -8.69
CA LEU A 20 -5.82 1.51 -8.12
C LEU A 20 -4.36 1.70 -8.51
N GLY A 21 -3.43 1.64 -7.55
CA GLY A 21 -2.01 1.56 -7.80
C GLY A 21 -1.50 0.12 -7.77
N LEU A 22 -0.22 -0.09 -8.07
CA LEU A 22 0.48 -1.37 -7.93
C LEU A 22 1.48 -1.31 -6.79
N GLY A 23 1.28 -2.13 -5.75
CA GLY A 23 2.29 -2.40 -4.73
C GLY A 23 3.36 -3.34 -5.28
N CYS A 24 4.61 -2.84 -5.40
CA CYS A 24 5.69 -3.56 -6.07
C CYS A 24 6.48 -4.50 -5.13
N MET A 25 6.24 -4.49 -3.81
CA MET A 25 6.99 -5.29 -2.83
C MET A 25 7.11 -6.76 -3.23
N GLY A 26 6.00 -7.39 -3.59
CA GLY A 26 5.94 -8.83 -3.89
C GLY A 26 6.64 -9.25 -5.18
N LEU A 27 7.14 -8.31 -5.99
CA LEU A 27 7.87 -8.61 -7.23
C LEU A 27 9.31 -9.06 -6.97
N SER A 28 9.90 -8.71 -5.80
CA SER A 28 11.28 -9.07 -5.45
C SER A 28 11.52 -9.31 -3.96
N TYR A 29 10.49 -9.29 -3.10
CA TYR A 29 10.68 -9.29 -1.65
C TYR A 29 9.54 -10.00 -0.88
N HIS A 30 9.88 -10.77 0.14
CA HIS A 30 8.98 -11.42 1.12
C HIS A 30 7.91 -12.36 0.57
N ARG A 31 8.08 -12.92 -0.62
CA ARG A 31 7.20 -13.94 -1.18
C ARG A 31 8.05 -15.09 -1.74
N SER A 32 7.55 -16.28 -1.60
CA SER A 32 8.21 -17.52 -1.98
C SER A 32 8.51 -17.68 -3.47
N SER A 33 7.76 -17.06 -4.34
CA SER A 33 8.03 -17.04 -5.75
C SER A 33 8.36 -15.62 -6.18
N THR A 34 9.61 -15.23 -6.06
CA THR A 34 10.11 -14.07 -6.78
C THR A 34 10.13 -14.41 -8.27
N LEU A 35 9.50 -13.55 -9.07
CA LEU A 35 9.66 -13.57 -10.50
C LEU A 35 11.14 -13.35 -10.84
N ASP A 36 11.61 -13.86 -11.98
CA ASP A 36 12.84 -13.33 -12.53
C ASP A 36 12.68 -11.83 -12.84
N ARG A 37 13.81 -11.14 -13.01
CA ARG A 37 13.80 -9.69 -13.19
C ARG A 37 13.01 -9.25 -14.43
N ASN A 38 13.08 -9.99 -15.52
CA ASN A 38 12.41 -9.64 -16.77
C ASN A 38 10.90 -9.90 -16.67
N GLU A 39 10.50 -10.98 -16.01
CA GLU A 39 9.10 -11.25 -15.69
C GLU A 39 8.49 -10.16 -14.80
N ALA A 40 9.22 -9.72 -13.78
CA ALA A 40 8.78 -8.66 -12.90
C ALA A 40 8.64 -7.30 -13.64
N ILE A 41 9.59 -6.97 -14.53
CA ILE A 41 9.51 -5.80 -15.43
C ILE A 41 8.28 -5.92 -16.34
N ALA A 42 8.02 -7.10 -16.89
CA ALA A 42 6.85 -7.33 -17.76
C ALA A 42 5.53 -7.09 -17.00
N VAL A 43 5.42 -7.53 -15.75
CA VAL A 43 4.22 -7.26 -14.92
C VAL A 43 4.02 -5.76 -14.69
N ILE A 44 5.08 -5.00 -14.39
CA ILE A 44 4.99 -3.54 -14.19
C ILE A 44 4.56 -2.85 -15.50
N ARG A 45 5.16 -3.20 -16.63
CA ARG A 45 4.81 -2.63 -17.94
C ARG A 45 3.39 -2.97 -18.35
N GLN A 46 2.97 -4.21 -18.12
CA GLN A 46 1.57 -4.59 -18.36
C GLN A 46 0.60 -3.80 -17.47
N ALA A 47 0.99 -3.43 -16.24
CA ALA A 47 0.18 -2.56 -15.40
C ALA A 47 0.03 -1.16 -16.02
N VAL A 48 1.10 -0.61 -16.61
CA VAL A 48 1.04 0.66 -17.35
C VAL A 48 0.11 0.54 -18.55
N ASP A 49 0.24 -0.51 -19.35
CA ASP A 49 -0.61 -0.76 -20.53
C ASP A 49 -2.09 -0.89 -20.16
N LEU A 50 -2.38 -1.39 -18.97
CA LEU A 50 -3.74 -1.48 -18.39
C LEU A 50 -4.22 -0.18 -17.71
N GLY A 51 -3.42 0.89 -17.76
CA GLY A 51 -3.80 2.22 -17.26
C GLY A 51 -3.45 2.50 -15.79
N VAL A 52 -2.63 1.67 -15.15
CA VAL A 52 -2.10 1.97 -13.81
C VAL A 52 -1.03 3.06 -13.94
N THR A 53 -1.17 4.13 -13.15
CA THR A 53 -0.22 5.24 -13.13
C THR A 53 0.43 5.45 -11.77
N PHE A 54 0.16 4.62 -10.78
CA PHE A 54 0.69 4.74 -9.42
C PHE A 54 1.42 3.46 -9.00
N PHE A 55 2.74 3.57 -8.73
CA PHE A 55 3.63 2.47 -8.39
C PHE A 55 4.30 2.73 -7.05
N ASP A 56 4.16 1.78 -6.12
CA ASP A 56 4.66 1.90 -4.75
C ASP A 56 5.79 0.90 -4.50
N THR A 57 6.96 1.42 -4.13
CA THR A 57 8.14 0.65 -3.73
C THR A 57 8.67 1.13 -2.39
N ALA A 58 9.83 0.65 -1.95
CA ALA A 58 10.57 1.13 -0.79
C ALA A 58 12.04 0.73 -0.86
N GLN A 59 12.90 1.53 -0.21
CA GLN A 59 14.32 1.27 -0.04
C GLN A 59 14.60 -0.14 0.51
N VAL A 60 13.84 -0.56 1.51
CA VAL A 60 14.06 -1.84 2.21
C VAL A 60 13.66 -3.06 1.38
N TYR A 61 12.94 -2.89 0.28
CA TYR A 61 12.48 -4.01 -0.51
C TYR A 61 13.60 -4.63 -1.34
N GLY A 62 13.96 -5.89 -1.01
CA GLY A 62 14.90 -6.71 -1.69
C GLY A 62 16.40 -6.63 -1.37
N PRO A 63 16.93 -6.00 -0.30
CA PRO A 63 16.97 -4.57 -0.13
C PRO A 63 17.57 -3.88 -1.37
N PHE A 64 17.05 -2.72 -1.70
CA PHE A 64 17.41 -1.84 -2.84
C PHE A 64 17.01 -2.35 -4.23
N THR A 65 16.98 -3.66 -4.46
CA THR A 65 16.76 -4.25 -5.79
C THR A 65 15.37 -3.94 -6.35
N ASN A 66 14.38 -3.71 -5.48
CA ASN A 66 13.02 -3.36 -5.92
C ASN A 66 12.96 -1.96 -6.53
N GLU A 67 13.66 -0.97 -5.95
CA GLU A 67 13.73 0.37 -6.56
C GLU A 67 14.39 0.34 -7.93
N GLN A 68 15.49 -0.41 -8.11
CA GLN A 68 16.13 -0.60 -9.42
C GLN A 68 15.19 -1.27 -10.43
N LEU A 69 14.46 -2.30 -9.99
CA LEU A 69 13.47 -2.98 -10.82
C LEU A 69 12.37 -2.04 -11.30
N VAL A 70 11.81 -1.25 -10.38
CA VAL A 70 10.74 -0.27 -10.69
C VAL A 70 11.26 0.83 -11.61
N GLY A 71 12.45 1.37 -11.34
CA GLY A 71 13.08 2.38 -12.16
C GLY A 71 13.28 1.91 -13.60
N ASP A 72 13.89 0.74 -13.80
CA ASP A 72 14.12 0.19 -15.14
C ASP A 72 12.82 -0.15 -15.90
N ALA A 73 11.81 -0.63 -15.17
CA ALA A 73 10.52 -0.94 -15.78
C ALA A 73 9.81 0.32 -16.29
N LEU A 74 9.87 1.41 -15.51
CA LEU A 74 9.11 2.63 -15.75
C LEU A 74 9.90 3.72 -16.50
N ALA A 75 11.22 3.56 -16.71
CA ALA A 75 12.03 4.54 -17.43
C ALA A 75 11.43 4.99 -18.77
N PRO A 76 10.85 4.12 -19.62
CA PRO A 76 10.27 4.55 -20.89
C PRO A 76 9.03 5.44 -20.79
N VAL A 77 8.36 5.44 -19.63
CA VAL A 77 7.07 6.12 -19.39
C VAL A 77 7.11 6.97 -18.12
N ARG A 78 8.30 7.42 -17.71
CA ARG A 78 8.53 8.10 -16.43
C ARG A 78 7.60 9.28 -16.20
N ASP A 79 7.34 10.06 -17.23
CA ASP A 79 6.54 11.28 -17.15
C ASP A 79 5.02 11.04 -17.05
N ASP A 80 4.59 9.82 -17.39
CA ASP A 80 3.18 9.42 -17.37
C ASP A 80 2.75 8.74 -16.06
N VAL A 81 3.72 8.47 -15.17
CA VAL A 81 3.49 7.68 -13.95
C VAL A 81 3.97 8.39 -12.69
N VAL A 82 3.41 7.99 -11.57
CA VAL A 82 3.77 8.43 -10.21
C VAL A 82 4.50 7.29 -9.50
N ILE A 83 5.73 7.56 -9.07
CA ILE A 83 6.53 6.62 -8.30
C ILE A 83 6.58 7.06 -6.84
N ALA A 84 6.12 6.19 -5.95
CA ALA A 84 6.26 6.36 -4.51
C ALA A 84 7.33 5.42 -3.96
N THR A 85 8.20 5.95 -3.09
CA THR A 85 9.15 5.15 -2.33
C THR A 85 9.20 5.59 -0.87
N LYS A 86 9.98 4.89 -0.03
CA LYS A 86 9.95 5.07 1.41
C LYS A 86 11.36 5.04 2.01
N PHE A 87 11.61 5.85 3.04
CA PHE A 87 12.82 5.86 3.85
C PHE A 87 12.56 5.44 5.30
N GLY A 88 13.61 5.13 6.05
CA GLY A 88 13.58 5.01 7.51
C GLY A 88 13.52 3.59 8.07
N GLU A 89 13.46 2.53 7.26
CA GLU A 89 13.50 1.12 7.72
C GLU A 89 14.78 0.37 7.35
N ALA A 90 15.71 1.01 6.65
CA ALA A 90 17.03 0.46 6.39
C ALA A 90 18.09 1.57 6.44
N ASP A 91 19.31 1.21 6.84
CA ASP A 91 20.46 2.09 6.68
C ASP A 91 20.91 2.16 5.21
N VAL A 92 21.91 3.00 4.93
CA VAL A 92 22.44 3.17 3.57
C VAL A 92 23.11 1.92 3.01
N THR A 93 23.36 0.90 3.82
CA THR A 93 23.93 -0.38 3.40
C THR A 93 22.85 -1.46 3.21
N GLY A 94 21.58 -1.14 3.48
CA GLY A 94 20.45 -2.06 3.36
C GLY A 94 20.17 -2.92 4.58
N ARG A 95 20.90 -2.71 5.70
CA ARG A 95 20.58 -3.41 6.94
C ARG A 95 19.32 -2.83 7.56
N PRO A 96 18.44 -3.68 8.10
CA PRO A 96 17.25 -3.21 8.82
C PRO A 96 17.64 -2.24 9.94
N ALA A 97 17.11 -1.03 9.89
CA ALA A 97 17.36 0.01 10.90
C ALA A 97 16.20 1.00 10.90
N LEU A 98 15.56 1.20 12.04
CA LEU A 98 14.57 2.26 12.19
C LEU A 98 15.32 3.55 12.51
N SER A 99 15.44 4.44 11.51
CA SER A 99 16.05 5.75 11.72
C SER A 99 15.56 6.78 10.71
N SER A 100 15.07 7.90 11.24
CA SER A 100 14.62 9.06 10.45
C SER A 100 15.43 10.32 10.77
N ARG A 101 16.71 10.18 11.12
CA ARG A 101 17.60 11.33 11.33
C ARG A 101 17.76 12.13 10.03
N PRO A 102 17.80 13.46 10.07
CA PRO A 102 17.86 14.32 8.88
C PRO A 102 18.95 13.95 7.86
N GLU A 103 20.14 13.61 8.34
CA GLU A 103 21.26 13.21 7.48
C GLU A 103 20.99 11.89 6.75
N LEU A 104 20.35 10.92 7.42
CA LEU A 104 20.00 9.63 6.82
C LEU A 104 18.84 9.77 5.83
N ILE A 105 17.85 10.61 6.13
CA ILE A 105 16.77 10.93 5.18
C ILE A 105 17.37 11.46 3.87
N ARG A 106 18.30 12.44 3.93
CA ARG A 106 18.94 13.01 2.74
C ARG A 106 19.75 11.97 1.97
N GLN A 107 20.60 11.19 2.66
CA GLN A 107 21.42 10.15 2.04
C GLN A 107 20.55 9.06 1.39
N THR A 108 19.50 8.62 2.08
CA THR A 108 18.56 7.61 1.56
C THR A 108 17.84 8.14 0.33
N THR A 109 17.39 9.39 0.35
CA THR A 109 16.69 10.01 -0.79
C THR A 109 17.60 10.09 -2.01
N ASP A 110 18.86 10.54 -1.85
CA ASP A 110 19.84 10.61 -2.94
C ASP A 110 20.14 9.22 -3.52
N ALA A 111 20.26 8.23 -2.65
CA ALA A 111 20.46 6.85 -3.08
C ALA A 111 19.22 6.28 -3.80
N SER A 112 18.00 6.60 -3.35
CA SER A 112 16.75 6.18 -4.00
C SER A 112 16.58 6.83 -5.37
N LEU A 113 16.89 8.12 -5.53
CA LEU A 113 16.93 8.80 -6.83
C LEU A 113 17.84 8.06 -7.82
N THR A 114 19.04 7.69 -7.36
CA THR A 114 20.02 6.93 -8.16
C THR A 114 19.50 5.56 -8.55
N ARG A 115 18.92 4.80 -7.61
CA ARG A 115 18.41 3.44 -7.88
C ARG A 115 17.18 3.44 -8.79
N LEU A 116 16.29 4.42 -8.61
CA LEU A 116 15.12 4.61 -9.47
C LEU A 116 15.47 5.19 -10.84
N GLY A 117 16.68 5.76 -11.01
CA GLY A 117 17.10 6.44 -12.24
C GLY A 117 16.28 7.68 -12.55
N VAL A 118 15.88 8.44 -11.53
CA VAL A 118 15.04 9.64 -11.66
C VAL A 118 15.67 10.85 -10.98
N GLU A 119 15.37 12.04 -11.49
CA GLU A 119 15.82 13.29 -10.88
C GLU A 119 14.93 13.74 -9.71
N THR A 120 13.66 13.31 -9.71
CA THR A 120 12.68 13.68 -8.69
C THR A 120 11.80 12.48 -8.33
N ILE A 121 11.63 12.22 -7.03
CA ILE A 121 10.65 11.27 -6.48
C ILE A 121 9.30 11.97 -6.38
N ASP A 122 8.23 11.37 -6.92
CA ASP A 122 6.92 12.00 -6.89
C ASP A 122 6.31 11.99 -5.48
N LEU A 123 6.44 10.87 -4.73
CA LEU A 123 5.90 10.76 -3.37
C LEU A 123 6.88 10.00 -2.48
N LEU A 124 7.41 10.68 -1.46
CA LEU A 124 8.37 10.10 -0.51
C LEU A 124 7.70 9.91 0.85
N TYR A 125 7.61 8.65 1.31
CA TYR A 125 7.06 8.32 2.62
C TYR A 125 8.13 8.13 3.69
N GLN A 126 7.84 8.57 4.92
CA GLN A 126 8.44 7.94 6.08
C GLN A 126 7.79 6.56 6.27
N HIS A 127 8.57 5.47 6.18
CA HIS A 127 8.05 4.10 6.16
C HIS A 127 7.46 3.68 7.51
N ARG A 128 8.15 4.03 8.60
CA ARG A 128 7.67 3.91 9.99
C ARG A 128 8.11 5.12 10.78
N VAL A 129 7.28 5.55 11.71
CA VAL A 129 7.62 6.66 12.61
C VAL A 129 8.76 6.24 13.52
N ASP A 130 9.82 7.02 13.52
CA ASP A 130 10.96 6.86 14.43
C ASP A 130 10.65 7.56 15.75
N PRO A 131 10.55 6.84 16.87
CA PRO A 131 10.24 7.44 18.16
C PRO A 131 11.37 8.34 18.72
N ASP A 132 12.60 8.16 18.22
CA ASP A 132 13.78 8.88 18.69
C ASP A 132 14.02 10.20 17.93
N VAL A 133 13.23 10.48 16.88
CA VAL A 133 13.35 11.70 16.07
C VAL A 133 12.00 12.42 16.05
N PRO A 134 11.92 13.68 16.50
CA PRO A 134 10.69 14.47 16.43
C PRO A 134 10.14 14.51 15.00
N ILE A 135 8.84 14.26 14.84
CA ILE A 135 8.22 14.21 13.51
C ILE A 135 8.34 15.56 12.77
N GLU A 136 8.46 16.65 13.50
CA GLU A 136 8.68 17.99 12.95
C GLU A 136 10.04 18.11 12.26
N GLU A 137 11.09 17.47 12.78
CA GLU A 137 12.41 17.42 12.15
C GLU A 137 12.38 16.59 10.86
N VAL A 138 11.66 15.46 10.90
CA VAL A 138 11.44 14.63 9.71
C VAL A 138 10.71 15.42 8.63
N ALA A 139 9.58 16.05 8.98
CA ALA A 139 8.78 16.85 8.05
C ALA A 139 9.56 18.07 7.52
N GLY A 140 10.34 18.73 8.39
CA GLY A 140 11.23 19.84 8.00
C GLY A 140 12.31 19.41 7.02
N THR A 141 12.90 18.22 7.22
CA THR A 141 13.91 17.67 6.30
C THR A 141 13.30 17.36 4.93
N VAL A 142 12.10 16.76 4.88
CA VAL A 142 11.42 16.49 3.61
C VAL A 142 10.99 17.78 2.92
N ARG A 143 10.56 18.81 3.66
CA ARG A 143 10.32 20.16 3.10
C ARG A 143 11.54 20.71 2.40
N ASP A 144 12.74 20.58 3.00
CA ASP A 144 13.99 21.02 2.38
C ASP A 144 14.29 20.24 1.08
N LEU A 145 14.01 18.91 1.05
CA LEU A 145 14.16 18.08 -0.15
C LEU A 145 13.17 18.48 -1.25
N ILE A 146 11.96 18.88 -0.88
CA ILE A 146 10.95 19.40 -1.81
C ILE A 146 11.45 20.75 -2.38
N ALA A 147 11.96 21.65 -1.54
CA ALA A 147 12.52 22.94 -2.00
C ALA A 147 13.72 22.77 -2.93
N GLN A 148 14.49 21.67 -2.79
CA GLN A 148 15.60 21.28 -3.67
C GLN A 148 15.14 20.62 -4.98
N GLY A 149 13.85 20.32 -5.15
CA GLY A 149 13.31 19.62 -6.32
C GLY A 149 13.55 18.10 -6.34
N LYS A 150 14.12 17.52 -5.29
CA LYS A 150 14.39 16.08 -5.18
C LYS A 150 13.15 15.25 -4.91
N VAL A 151 12.15 15.85 -4.28
CA VAL A 151 10.86 15.23 -3.89
C VAL A 151 9.74 16.19 -4.27
N ARG A 152 8.61 15.66 -4.76
CA ARG A 152 7.43 16.49 -5.04
C ARG A 152 6.43 16.50 -3.89
N HIS A 153 6.19 15.34 -3.27
CA HIS A 153 5.17 15.17 -2.25
C HIS A 153 5.69 14.36 -1.06
N PHE A 154 5.20 14.71 0.14
CA PHE A 154 5.50 14.02 1.38
C PHE A 154 4.37 13.12 1.81
N GLY A 155 4.68 11.94 2.33
CA GLY A 155 3.75 11.00 2.92
C GLY A 155 4.23 10.38 4.22
N LEU A 156 3.30 9.79 4.95
CA LEU A 156 3.58 9.02 6.17
C LEU A 156 3.01 7.61 6.04
N SER A 157 3.68 6.62 6.65
CA SER A 157 3.15 5.26 6.70
C SER A 157 3.01 4.79 8.15
N GLU A 158 1.85 4.19 8.49
CA GLU A 158 1.51 3.67 9.81
C GLU A 158 1.63 4.71 10.94
N ALA A 159 1.42 5.99 10.63
CA ALA A 159 1.43 7.08 11.59
C ALA A 159 0.06 7.25 12.25
N GLY A 160 0.05 7.51 13.55
CA GLY A 160 -1.16 7.84 14.30
C GLY A 160 -1.62 9.28 14.08
N ALA A 161 -2.88 9.57 14.43
CA ALA A 161 -3.54 10.83 14.17
C ALA A 161 -2.76 12.07 14.66
N GLN A 162 -2.18 12.00 15.85
CA GLN A 162 -1.41 13.12 16.42
C GLN A 162 -0.11 13.38 15.64
N THR A 163 0.60 12.30 15.24
CA THR A 163 1.81 12.41 14.44
C THR A 163 1.51 13.00 13.07
N ILE A 164 0.40 12.58 12.44
CA ILE A 164 -0.04 13.13 11.15
C ILE A 164 -0.29 14.63 11.26
N ARG A 165 -0.99 15.10 12.30
CA ARG A 165 -1.28 16.54 12.53
C ARG A 165 0.01 17.36 12.70
N ARG A 166 0.93 16.87 13.54
CA ARG A 166 2.20 17.53 13.81
C ARG A 166 3.08 17.62 12.57
N ALA A 167 3.19 16.55 11.80
CA ALA A 167 3.92 16.56 10.54
C ALA A 167 3.30 17.52 9.53
N HIS A 168 1.97 17.46 9.36
CA HIS A 168 1.23 18.30 8.40
C HIS A 168 1.35 19.79 8.69
N ALA A 169 1.47 20.18 9.96
CA ALA A 169 1.68 21.57 10.37
C ALA A 169 3.04 22.15 9.94
N VAL A 170 4.05 21.28 9.71
CA VAL A 170 5.40 21.69 9.26
C VAL A 170 5.56 21.61 7.75
N GLN A 171 5.10 20.50 7.17
CA GLN A 171 5.09 20.21 5.74
C GLN A 171 3.80 19.49 5.40
N ALA A 172 3.05 19.99 4.44
CA ALA A 172 1.82 19.35 4.00
C ALA A 172 2.05 17.87 3.66
N VAL A 173 1.34 16.99 4.37
CA VAL A 173 1.31 15.55 4.09
C VAL A 173 0.30 15.32 2.98
N THR A 174 0.77 14.75 1.87
CA THR A 174 -0.06 14.45 0.69
C THR A 174 -0.85 13.17 0.86
N ALA A 175 -0.23 12.14 1.44
CA ALA A 175 -0.86 10.85 1.63
C ALA A 175 -0.41 10.16 2.92
N VAL A 176 -1.33 9.41 3.52
CA VAL A 176 -1.04 8.44 4.58
C VAL A 176 -1.23 7.04 4.04
N GLN A 177 -0.22 6.18 4.20
CA GLN A 177 -0.28 4.77 3.80
C GLN A 177 -0.42 3.89 5.03
N SER A 178 -1.50 3.12 5.14
CA SER A 178 -1.71 2.17 6.23
C SER A 178 -2.38 0.89 5.75
N GLU A 179 -2.21 -0.22 6.50
CA GLU A 179 -2.99 -1.42 6.22
C GLU A 179 -4.48 -1.12 6.40
N TYR A 180 -5.27 -1.40 5.36
CA TYR A 180 -6.72 -1.23 5.41
C TYR A 180 -7.42 -2.21 4.47
N SER A 181 -8.39 -2.94 5.02
CA SER A 181 -9.17 -3.94 4.30
C SER A 181 -10.40 -4.31 5.10
N LEU A 182 -11.29 -5.15 4.54
CA LEU A 182 -12.38 -5.78 5.29
C LEU A 182 -11.90 -6.63 6.48
N TRP A 183 -10.62 -7.01 6.48
CA TRP A 183 -10.00 -7.81 7.54
C TRP A 183 -9.25 -6.97 8.58
N TRP A 184 -9.01 -5.65 8.30
CA TRP A 184 -8.36 -4.72 9.20
C TRP A 184 -8.91 -3.31 8.99
N ARG A 185 -9.75 -2.83 9.93
CA ARG A 185 -10.52 -1.59 9.81
C ARG A 185 -10.10 -0.49 10.79
N GLN A 186 -9.12 -0.73 11.64
CA GLN A 186 -8.67 0.22 12.66
C GLN A 186 -8.40 1.66 12.15
N PRO A 187 -7.90 1.91 10.92
CA PRO A 187 -7.76 3.28 10.42
C PRO A 187 -9.06 4.10 10.41
N GLU A 188 -10.23 3.45 10.47
CA GLU A 188 -11.53 4.14 10.55
C GLU A 188 -11.73 4.92 11.85
N ASP A 189 -11.04 4.51 12.93
CA ASP A 189 -11.24 5.12 14.27
C ASP A 189 -10.68 6.55 14.33
N GLU A 190 -9.45 6.77 13.82
CA GLU A 190 -8.77 8.06 13.95
C GLU A 190 -8.07 8.52 12.65
N VAL A 191 -7.45 7.61 11.89
CA VAL A 191 -6.59 7.97 10.76
C VAL A 191 -7.42 8.49 9.58
N LEU A 192 -8.50 7.80 9.19
CA LEU A 192 -9.37 8.26 8.11
C LEU A 192 -10.07 9.59 8.47
N PRO A 193 -10.61 9.80 9.68
CA PRO A 193 -11.13 11.10 10.09
C PRO A 193 -10.11 12.24 9.96
N VAL A 194 -8.87 12.03 10.41
CA VAL A 194 -7.80 13.04 10.30
C VAL A 194 -7.42 13.30 8.85
N CYS A 195 -7.35 12.27 8.00
CA CYS A 195 -7.09 12.44 6.57
C CYS A 195 -8.20 13.28 5.90
N ALA A 196 -9.46 13.00 6.22
CA ALA A 196 -10.59 13.76 5.69
C ALA A 196 -10.56 15.23 6.13
N GLU A 197 -10.26 15.49 7.40
CA GLU A 197 -10.17 16.84 7.97
C GLU A 197 -9.06 17.67 7.33
N LEU A 198 -7.88 17.07 7.13
CA LEU A 198 -6.70 17.77 6.63
C LEU A 198 -6.57 17.74 5.09
N GLY A 199 -7.50 17.10 4.39
CA GLY A 199 -7.44 16.96 2.94
C GLY A 199 -6.29 16.08 2.46
N ILE A 200 -5.95 15.03 3.23
CA ILE A 200 -4.86 14.08 2.95
C ILE A 200 -5.41 12.86 2.24
N GLY A 201 -4.72 12.37 1.19
CA GLY A 201 -5.04 11.11 0.54
C GLY A 201 -4.73 9.91 1.43
N PHE A 202 -5.45 8.81 1.23
CA PHE A 202 -5.20 7.58 1.98
C PHE A 202 -4.87 6.43 1.02
N VAL A 203 -3.79 5.71 1.30
CA VAL A 203 -3.27 4.64 0.44
C VAL A 203 -3.29 3.31 1.20
N PRO A 204 -4.37 2.52 1.07
CA PRO A 204 -4.45 1.19 1.65
C PRO A 204 -3.42 0.24 1.06
N TYR A 205 -2.49 -0.25 1.89
CA TYR A 205 -1.70 -1.42 1.50
C TYR A 205 -2.31 -2.72 2.05
N SER A 206 -1.96 -3.85 1.46
CA SER A 206 -2.58 -5.16 1.73
C SER A 206 -4.13 -5.13 1.69
N PRO A 207 -4.76 -4.45 0.71
CA PRO A 207 -6.21 -4.26 0.67
C PRO A 207 -6.99 -5.59 0.53
N LEU A 208 -6.30 -6.65 0.11
CA LEU A 208 -6.83 -8.01 0.01
C LEU A 208 -6.40 -8.91 1.18
N GLY A 209 -6.01 -8.34 2.33
CA GLY A 209 -5.58 -9.11 3.49
C GLY A 209 -4.40 -10.05 3.16
N ARG A 210 -3.41 -9.56 2.42
CA ARG A 210 -2.25 -10.35 1.95
C ARG A 210 -2.64 -11.59 1.13
N GLY A 211 -3.78 -11.53 0.45
CA GLY A 211 -4.32 -12.60 -0.38
C GLY A 211 -5.43 -13.42 0.27
N PHE A 212 -5.68 -13.28 1.57
CA PHE A 212 -6.72 -14.05 2.26
C PHE A 212 -8.14 -13.73 1.74
N LEU A 213 -8.44 -12.46 1.51
CA LEU A 213 -9.75 -12.01 1.03
C LEU A 213 -10.04 -12.38 -0.44
N THR A 214 -9.09 -12.99 -1.15
CA THR A 214 -9.32 -13.51 -2.51
C THR A 214 -10.04 -14.85 -2.50
N GLY A 215 -10.04 -15.56 -1.35
CA GLY A 215 -10.56 -16.92 -1.22
C GLY A 215 -9.63 -18.00 -1.80
N ALA A 216 -8.38 -17.66 -2.14
CA ALA A 216 -7.36 -18.60 -2.61
C ALA A 216 -6.50 -19.19 -1.48
N ILE A 217 -6.73 -18.76 -0.25
CA ILE A 217 -6.03 -19.23 0.95
C ILE A 217 -7.05 -19.85 1.89
N ASP A 218 -6.81 -21.08 2.30
CA ASP A 218 -7.62 -21.87 3.20
C ASP A 218 -6.77 -22.52 4.32
N GLU A 219 -7.35 -23.39 5.12
CA GLU A 219 -6.69 -24.15 6.17
C GLU A 219 -5.61 -25.12 5.66
N HIS A 220 -5.71 -25.57 4.41
CA HIS A 220 -4.78 -26.51 3.79
C HIS A 220 -3.64 -25.83 3.06
N THR A 221 -3.72 -24.51 2.86
CA THR A 221 -2.70 -23.75 2.16
C THR A 221 -1.37 -23.77 2.91
N THR A 222 -0.30 -24.12 2.24
CA THR A 222 1.08 -24.05 2.75
C THR A 222 1.80 -22.89 2.13
N PHE A 223 2.63 -22.22 2.91
CA PHE A 223 3.51 -21.14 2.44
C PHE A 223 4.94 -21.62 2.47
N ASP A 224 5.75 -21.20 1.48
CA ASP A 224 7.19 -21.48 1.51
C ASP A 224 7.84 -20.87 2.75
N SER A 225 8.98 -21.43 3.17
CA SER A 225 9.69 -21.01 4.38
C SER A 225 10.09 -19.53 4.38
N ALA A 226 10.30 -18.93 3.21
CA ALA A 226 10.65 -17.51 3.07
C ALA A 226 9.42 -16.58 3.02
N ASP A 227 8.20 -17.11 3.04
CA ASP A 227 6.99 -16.29 2.99
C ASP A 227 6.67 -15.72 4.39
N ASN A 228 6.65 -14.41 4.48
CA ASN A 228 6.42 -13.70 5.74
C ASN A 228 5.01 -13.91 6.35
N ARG A 229 4.09 -14.55 5.64
CA ARG A 229 2.79 -14.93 6.22
C ARG A 229 2.91 -16.02 7.27
N ASN A 230 3.98 -16.83 7.24
CA ASN A 230 4.26 -17.83 8.27
C ASN A 230 4.43 -17.21 9.66
N ASP A 231 4.88 -15.94 9.73
CA ASP A 231 5.18 -15.25 10.99
C ASP A 231 3.97 -14.43 11.51
N LEU A 232 2.87 -14.39 10.75
CA LEU A 232 1.73 -13.54 11.09
C LEU A 232 0.64 -14.32 11.83
N PRO A 233 0.19 -13.88 13.03
CA PRO A 233 -0.79 -14.59 13.84
C PRO A 233 -2.11 -14.89 13.11
N ARG A 234 -2.54 -14.03 12.19
CA ARG A 234 -3.75 -14.23 11.36
C ARG A 234 -3.63 -15.35 10.33
N PHE A 235 -2.42 -15.85 10.10
CA PHE A 235 -2.18 -16.91 9.11
C PHE A 235 -1.90 -18.28 9.72
N THR A 236 -2.01 -18.45 11.05
CA THR A 236 -2.05 -19.80 11.64
C THR A 236 -3.21 -20.59 11.05
N VAL A 237 -3.13 -21.92 11.09
CA VAL A 237 -4.21 -22.78 10.55
C VAL A 237 -5.53 -22.47 11.26
N GLU A 238 -5.52 -22.35 12.59
CA GLU A 238 -6.70 -22.04 13.41
C GLU A 238 -7.31 -20.69 13.03
N ALA A 239 -6.48 -19.67 12.85
CA ALA A 239 -6.95 -18.35 12.47
C ALA A 239 -7.55 -18.33 11.06
N ARG A 240 -6.91 -19.01 10.09
CA ARG A 240 -7.43 -19.12 8.72
C ARG A 240 -8.77 -19.84 8.69
N THR A 241 -8.90 -20.97 9.42
CA THR A 241 -10.15 -21.71 9.52
C THR A 241 -11.26 -20.85 10.12
N ALA A 242 -10.99 -20.16 11.22
CA ALA A 242 -11.98 -19.31 11.87
C ALA A 242 -12.40 -18.12 11.00
N ASN A 243 -11.45 -17.51 10.29
CA ASN A 243 -11.68 -16.33 9.46
C ASN A 243 -12.30 -16.65 8.08
N GLN A 244 -12.33 -17.93 7.67
CA GLN A 244 -12.90 -18.35 6.37
C GLN A 244 -14.34 -17.90 6.18
N VAL A 245 -15.11 -17.80 7.26
CA VAL A 245 -16.50 -17.32 7.25
C VAL A 245 -16.64 -15.95 6.58
N LEU A 246 -15.67 -15.04 6.76
CA LEU A 246 -15.70 -13.74 6.08
C LEU A 246 -15.58 -13.91 4.55
N VAL A 247 -14.67 -14.76 4.10
CA VAL A 247 -14.46 -15.04 2.67
C VAL A 247 -15.70 -15.70 2.05
N ASP A 248 -16.32 -16.62 2.75
CA ASP A 248 -17.53 -17.32 2.27
C ASP A 248 -18.71 -16.36 2.13
N ARG A 249 -18.88 -15.43 3.08
CA ARG A 249 -19.89 -14.36 2.98
C ARG A 249 -19.61 -13.45 1.77
N LEU A 250 -18.36 -13.04 1.56
CA LEU A 250 -17.98 -12.24 0.39
C LEU A 250 -18.21 -13.00 -0.92
N ARG A 251 -17.93 -14.31 -0.95
CA ARG A 251 -18.21 -15.16 -2.12
C ARG A 251 -19.70 -15.18 -2.44
N ALA A 252 -20.56 -15.40 -1.44
CA ALA A 252 -22.01 -15.41 -1.63
C ALA A 252 -22.56 -14.06 -2.14
N ILE A 253 -22.01 -12.93 -1.68
CA ILE A 253 -22.35 -11.60 -2.21
C ILE A 253 -21.85 -11.47 -3.65
N GLY A 254 -20.63 -11.90 -3.93
CA GLY A 254 -19.98 -11.82 -5.23
C GLY A 254 -20.71 -12.60 -6.30
N GLU A 255 -21.18 -13.82 -6.01
CA GLU A 255 -21.95 -14.65 -6.93
C GLU A 255 -23.19 -13.92 -7.45
N ARG A 256 -23.91 -13.20 -6.57
CA ARG A 256 -25.10 -12.42 -6.97
C ARG A 256 -24.76 -11.21 -7.83
N LYS A 257 -23.52 -10.71 -7.76
CA LYS A 257 -23.05 -9.53 -8.49
C LYS A 257 -22.16 -9.84 -9.69
N GLY A 258 -21.87 -11.12 -9.93
CA GLY A 258 -20.91 -11.53 -10.97
C GLY A 258 -19.48 -11.02 -10.69
N ALA A 259 -19.11 -10.90 -9.41
CA ALA A 259 -17.82 -10.39 -8.96
C ALA A 259 -17.10 -11.38 -8.04
N THR A 260 -15.79 -11.36 -8.05
CA THR A 260 -14.99 -12.17 -7.12
C THR A 260 -14.93 -11.52 -5.73
N PRO A 261 -14.59 -12.27 -4.65
CA PRO A 261 -14.33 -11.69 -3.34
C PRO A 261 -13.27 -10.59 -3.36
N ALA A 262 -12.21 -10.74 -4.17
CA ALA A 262 -11.16 -9.74 -4.35
C ALA A 262 -11.72 -8.43 -4.93
N GLN A 263 -12.55 -8.52 -5.96
CA GLN A 263 -13.19 -7.36 -6.58
C GLN A 263 -14.13 -6.66 -5.62
N LEU A 264 -14.93 -7.40 -4.84
CA LEU A 264 -15.79 -6.82 -3.80
C LEU A 264 -14.99 -6.10 -2.73
N ALA A 265 -13.91 -6.70 -2.24
CA ALA A 265 -13.06 -6.09 -1.21
C ALA A 265 -12.41 -4.78 -1.70
N LEU A 266 -11.92 -4.74 -2.94
CA LEU A 266 -11.35 -3.54 -3.52
C LEU A 266 -12.42 -2.47 -3.82
N ALA A 267 -13.57 -2.86 -4.39
CA ALA A 267 -14.67 -1.94 -4.68
C ALA A 267 -15.25 -1.33 -3.39
N TRP A 268 -15.31 -2.11 -2.30
CA TRP A 268 -15.71 -1.61 -0.99
C TRP A 268 -14.76 -0.53 -0.48
N ILE A 269 -13.43 -0.73 -0.57
CA ILE A 269 -12.44 0.28 -0.20
C ILE A 269 -12.60 1.54 -1.06
N LEU A 270 -12.75 1.37 -2.37
CA LEU A 270 -12.91 2.48 -3.31
C LEU A 270 -14.20 3.28 -3.06
N ALA A 271 -15.24 2.63 -2.55
CA ALA A 271 -16.52 3.27 -2.23
C ALA A 271 -16.50 4.07 -0.91
N ARG A 272 -15.42 3.95 -0.08
CA ARG A 272 -15.34 4.66 1.21
C ARG A 272 -15.14 6.18 1.02
N ALA A 273 -14.24 6.57 0.12
CA ALA A 273 -14.02 7.99 -0.21
C ALA A 273 -13.27 8.16 -1.54
N PRO A 274 -13.44 9.28 -2.27
CA PRO A 274 -12.79 9.51 -3.55
C PRO A 274 -11.27 9.76 -3.45
N TRP A 275 -10.75 10.04 -2.27
CA TRP A 275 -9.34 10.28 -1.99
C TRP A 275 -8.60 9.02 -1.47
N ILE A 276 -9.25 7.86 -1.51
CA ILE A 276 -8.65 6.57 -1.13
C ILE A 276 -8.19 5.84 -2.41
N VAL A 277 -6.92 5.43 -2.43
CA VAL A 277 -6.27 4.74 -3.56
C VAL A 277 -5.55 3.50 -3.05
N PRO A 278 -6.17 2.32 -3.09
CA PRO A 278 -5.52 1.07 -2.67
C PRO A 278 -4.43 0.63 -3.65
N ILE A 279 -3.40 -0.06 -3.10
CA ILE A 279 -2.23 -0.56 -3.83
C ILE A 279 -2.10 -2.09 -3.69
N PRO A 280 -3.03 -2.89 -4.25
CA PRO A 280 -2.85 -4.33 -4.26
C PRO A 280 -1.57 -4.72 -5.01
N GLY A 281 -0.77 -5.63 -4.41
CA GLY A 281 0.40 -6.20 -5.06
C GLY A 281 0.07 -7.56 -5.67
N THR A 282 0.59 -7.84 -6.87
CA THR A 282 0.49 -9.14 -7.52
C THR A 282 1.68 -9.41 -8.43
N THR A 283 2.01 -10.69 -8.61
CA THR A 283 2.99 -11.19 -9.58
C THR A 283 2.34 -11.78 -10.83
N LYS A 284 1.01 -11.73 -10.94
CA LYS A 284 0.24 -12.38 -12.01
C LYS A 284 -0.62 -11.35 -12.75
N VAL A 285 -0.45 -11.27 -14.08
CA VAL A 285 -1.18 -10.32 -14.93
C VAL A 285 -2.70 -10.53 -14.83
N HIS A 286 -3.17 -11.79 -14.88
CA HIS A 286 -4.61 -12.06 -14.78
C HIS A 286 -5.24 -11.56 -13.44
N ARG A 287 -4.48 -11.56 -12.34
CA ARG A 287 -4.93 -11.01 -11.05
C ARG A 287 -4.89 -9.47 -11.05
N LEU A 288 -3.94 -8.88 -11.77
CA LEU A 288 -3.91 -7.44 -11.98
C LEU A 288 -5.17 -6.98 -12.74
N GLU A 289 -5.51 -7.67 -13.84
CA GLU A 289 -6.74 -7.43 -14.60
C GLU A 289 -8.00 -7.62 -13.75
N GLU A 290 -8.03 -8.70 -12.94
CA GLU A 290 -9.12 -8.95 -11.99
C GLU A 290 -9.27 -7.79 -11.00
N ASN A 291 -8.17 -7.35 -10.39
CA ASN A 291 -8.18 -6.25 -9.43
C ASN A 291 -8.66 -4.93 -10.07
N LEU A 292 -8.22 -4.63 -11.29
CA LEU A 292 -8.60 -3.41 -12.01
C LEU A 292 -10.10 -3.36 -12.33
N ARG A 293 -10.75 -4.50 -12.59
CA ARG A 293 -12.20 -4.57 -12.78
C ARG A 293 -13.00 -4.10 -11.56
N ALA A 294 -12.40 -4.12 -10.36
CA ALA A 294 -13.04 -3.56 -9.16
C ALA A 294 -13.32 -2.05 -9.29
N THR A 295 -12.57 -1.33 -10.13
CA THR A 295 -12.76 0.12 -10.34
C THR A 295 -14.05 0.48 -11.07
N THR A 296 -14.65 -0.48 -11.75
CA THR A 296 -15.91 -0.33 -12.48
C THR A 296 -17.08 -1.05 -11.80
N LEU A 297 -16.84 -1.73 -10.68
CA LEU A 297 -17.88 -2.43 -9.93
C LEU A 297 -18.66 -1.44 -9.07
N GLU A 298 -19.89 -1.18 -9.45
CA GLU A 298 -20.78 -0.32 -8.69
C GLU A 298 -21.41 -1.07 -7.51
N LEU A 299 -21.21 -0.53 -6.31
CA LEU A 299 -21.83 -1.00 -5.08
C LEU A 299 -22.96 -0.04 -4.67
N THR A 300 -24.20 -0.55 -4.66
CA THR A 300 -25.33 0.20 -4.10
C THR A 300 -25.15 0.41 -2.59
N SER A 301 -25.96 1.28 -1.99
CA SER A 301 -25.97 1.45 -0.53
C SER A 301 -26.30 0.15 0.21
N ASN A 302 -27.18 -0.69 -0.34
CA ASN A 302 -27.52 -2.00 0.22
C ASN A 302 -26.36 -2.97 0.14
N ASP A 303 -25.63 -3.01 -1.00
CA ASP A 303 -24.44 -3.85 -1.15
C ASP A 303 -23.37 -3.48 -0.11
N ARG A 304 -23.11 -2.18 0.04
CA ARG A 304 -22.15 -1.68 1.03
C ARG A 304 -22.54 -2.07 2.46
N ALA A 305 -23.82 -1.88 2.81
CA ALA A 305 -24.33 -2.26 4.11
C ALA A 305 -24.26 -3.78 4.36
N GLU A 306 -24.48 -4.59 3.32
CA GLU A 306 -24.34 -6.05 3.42
C GLU A 306 -22.88 -6.49 3.62
N ILE A 307 -21.94 -5.90 2.86
CA ILE A 307 -20.51 -6.14 3.02
C ILE A 307 -20.01 -5.68 4.40
N ASP A 308 -20.44 -4.50 4.86
CA ASP A 308 -20.11 -3.99 6.19
C ASP A 308 -20.60 -4.94 7.29
N ARG A 309 -21.84 -5.44 7.21
CA ARG A 309 -22.37 -6.43 8.14
C ARG A 309 -21.58 -7.73 8.09
N ALA A 310 -21.28 -8.24 6.89
CA ALA A 310 -20.49 -9.46 6.72
C ALA A 310 -19.13 -9.36 7.43
N ALA A 311 -18.49 -8.19 7.39
CA ALA A 311 -17.21 -7.95 8.05
C ALA A 311 -17.33 -7.73 9.56
N THR A 312 -18.36 -7.00 10.03
CA THR A 312 -18.50 -6.65 11.46
C THR A 312 -19.06 -7.79 12.32
N GLU A 313 -19.85 -8.69 11.75
CA GLU A 313 -20.40 -9.86 12.45
C GLU A 313 -19.40 -11.02 12.58
N VAL A 314 -18.22 -10.92 11.95
CA VAL A 314 -17.15 -11.90 12.07
C VAL A 314 -16.08 -11.38 13.02
N THR A 315 -15.90 -12.06 14.14
CA THR A 315 -14.76 -11.79 15.01
C THR A 315 -13.50 -12.33 14.36
N ILE A 316 -12.62 -11.43 13.94
CA ILE A 316 -11.33 -11.80 13.33
C ILE A 316 -10.43 -12.43 14.39
N VAL A 317 -9.93 -13.63 14.12
CA VAL A 317 -9.00 -14.39 14.97
C VAL A 317 -7.57 -14.12 14.51
N GLY A 318 -6.68 -13.91 15.47
CA GLY A 318 -5.26 -13.64 15.28
C GLY A 318 -4.95 -12.14 15.09
N ASP A 319 -3.91 -11.70 15.77
CA ASP A 319 -3.43 -10.32 15.69
C ASP A 319 -2.87 -10.00 14.29
N ARG A 320 -2.91 -8.72 13.94
CA ARG A 320 -2.35 -8.21 12.69
C ARG A 320 -0.85 -8.53 12.55
N TYR A 321 -0.11 -8.32 13.63
CA TYR A 321 1.33 -8.50 13.72
C TYR A 321 1.72 -9.22 15.02
N PRO A 322 2.87 -9.91 15.05
CA PRO A 322 3.54 -10.26 16.31
C PRO A 322 3.82 -8.98 17.13
N ALA A 323 3.85 -9.12 18.45
CA ALA A 323 3.96 -7.97 19.38
C ALA A 323 5.17 -7.03 19.07
N GLU A 324 6.29 -7.57 18.58
CA GLU A 324 7.46 -6.78 18.22
C GLU A 324 7.19 -5.88 17.00
N LEU A 325 6.57 -6.41 15.94
CA LEU A 325 6.23 -5.63 14.75
C LEU A 325 5.08 -4.64 15.03
N ALA A 326 4.17 -4.99 15.94
CA ALA A 326 3.09 -4.09 16.34
C ALA A 326 3.62 -2.79 16.98
N ARG A 327 4.75 -2.85 17.69
CA ARG A 327 5.39 -1.66 18.30
C ARG A 327 5.95 -0.68 17.27
N ARG A 328 6.15 -1.10 16.02
CA ARG A 328 6.62 -0.23 14.91
C ARG A 328 5.48 0.55 14.26
N THR A 329 4.24 0.33 14.67
CA THR A 329 3.10 1.13 14.24
C THR A 329 2.86 2.23 15.26
N ASN A 330 2.86 3.48 14.81
CA ASN A 330 2.58 4.64 15.65
C ASN A 330 1.06 4.83 15.71
N ARG A 331 0.47 4.53 16.87
CA ARG A 331 -0.98 4.63 17.11
C ARG A 331 -1.30 5.75 18.06
#